data_213f68d0db4c98abe9290e0ce8496e67
#
_entry.id   213f68d0db4c98abe9290e0ce8496e67
#
_cell.length_a   1.000
_cell.length_b   1.000
_cell.length_c   1.000
_cell.angle_alpha   90.00
_cell.angle_beta   90.00
_cell.angle_gamma   90.00
#
_symmetry.space_group_name_H-M   'P 1'
#
loop_
_entity.id
_entity.type
_entity.pdbx_description
1 polymer ?
#
loop_
_entity_poly.entity_id
_entity_poly.type
_entity_poly.pdbx_seq_one_letter_code
_entity_poly.pdbx_strand_id
1 'polypeptide(L)'
;ANVLICLSASKYNSRVIDKGAQIAKSNHAVLSAIFVQTPKYEGASAASKSCLRENIKYAESKGAKVTILYGQDVLPQLVEYVGVSQVDCVVLEKNLAKQALFKLKDIDVYSVNYPQDYRRMFHFNFNLLSFSLKDTLKMMGILFLCTLIGKGFMHFQFLITTPIMIYILGIVFVSIWTSGYIYSLLASLFSVLCFNFFFTYPYFSLLS
;
A
#
# COMPACT_ATOMS: atom_id res chain seq x y z
N ALA A 1 9.82 -34.94 5.63
CA ALA A 1 8.74 -33.97 5.72
C ALA A 1 9.31 -32.58 5.89
N ASN A 2 8.72 -31.59 5.25
CA ASN A 2 9.17 -30.19 5.27
C ASN A 2 7.98 -29.27 5.54
N VAL A 3 8.07 -28.51 6.63
CA VAL A 3 7.07 -27.50 7.01
C VAL A 3 7.53 -26.12 6.59
N LEU A 4 6.76 -25.44 5.77
CA LEU A 4 7.07 -24.09 5.28
C LEU A 4 6.27 -23.04 6.03
N ILE A 5 6.95 -22.01 6.50
CA ILE A 5 6.30 -20.80 7.06
C ILE A 5 6.60 -19.57 6.21
N CYS A 6 5.66 -18.65 6.13
CA CYS A 6 5.88 -17.37 5.47
C CYS A 6 6.13 -16.27 6.50
N LEU A 7 7.28 -15.62 6.39
CA LEU A 7 7.67 -14.51 7.27
C LEU A 7 7.09 -13.19 6.76
N SER A 8 6.72 -12.33 7.70
CA SER A 8 6.22 -10.99 7.42
C SER A 8 6.77 -9.98 8.43
N ALA A 9 6.67 -8.69 8.11
CA ALA A 9 7.04 -7.59 8.99
C ALA A 9 5.97 -7.30 10.08
N SER A 10 5.13 -8.28 10.41
CA SER A 10 4.10 -8.15 11.44
C SER A 10 4.63 -8.60 12.80
N LYS A 11 4.35 -7.83 13.85
CA LYS A 11 4.63 -8.22 15.25
C LYS A 11 3.95 -9.52 15.70
N TYR A 12 2.88 -9.94 14.98
CA TYR A 12 2.16 -11.18 15.26
C TYR A 12 2.69 -12.39 14.49
N ASN A 13 3.72 -12.19 13.66
CA ASN A 13 4.30 -13.26 12.85
C ASN A 13 4.96 -14.36 13.72
N SER A 14 5.34 -14.04 14.96
CA SER A 14 5.80 -15.03 15.95
C SER A 14 4.83 -16.20 16.13
N ARG A 15 3.51 -15.97 16.04
CA ARG A 15 2.50 -17.03 16.12
C ARG A 15 2.56 -18.00 14.94
N VAL A 16 2.86 -17.52 13.74
CA VAL A 16 3.05 -18.36 12.56
C VAL A 16 4.32 -19.20 12.75
N ILE A 17 5.39 -18.58 13.24
CA ILE A 17 6.66 -19.23 13.53
C ILE A 17 6.48 -20.32 14.59
N ASP A 18 5.83 -20.00 15.71
CA ASP A 18 5.58 -20.97 16.79
C ASP A 18 4.71 -22.14 16.32
N LYS A 19 3.66 -21.87 15.55
CA LYS A 19 2.78 -22.92 15.01
C LYS A 19 3.53 -23.80 14.02
N GLY A 20 4.33 -23.23 13.13
CA GLY A 20 5.18 -23.95 12.20
C GLY A 20 6.21 -24.83 12.92
N ALA A 21 6.89 -24.28 13.93
CA ALA A 21 7.84 -25.03 14.74
C ALA A 21 7.17 -26.17 15.54
N GLN A 22 5.96 -25.95 16.05
CA GLN A 22 5.18 -27.00 16.72
C GLN A 22 4.87 -28.16 15.76
N ILE A 23 4.37 -27.85 14.55
CA ILE A 23 4.02 -28.86 13.54
C ILE A 23 5.28 -29.61 13.08
N ALA A 24 6.38 -28.89 12.80
CA ALA A 24 7.64 -29.48 12.40
C ALA A 24 8.18 -30.46 13.47
N LYS A 25 8.13 -30.08 14.75
CA LYS A 25 8.54 -30.94 15.85
C LYS A 25 7.66 -32.18 15.99
N SER A 26 6.34 -32.03 15.86
CA SER A 26 5.38 -33.15 15.97
C SER A 26 5.57 -34.17 14.85
N ASN A 27 5.92 -33.72 13.65
CA ASN A 27 6.05 -34.55 12.47
C ASN A 27 7.51 -34.95 12.15
N HIS A 28 8.44 -34.67 13.04
CA HIS A 28 9.89 -34.87 12.79
C HIS A 28 10.33 -34.28 11.44
N ALA A 29 9.77 -33.11 11.09
CA ALA A 29 9.97 -32.44 9.81
C ALA A 29 10.98 -31.30 9.91
N VAL A 30 11.60 -30.96 8.78
CA VAL A 30 12.47 -29.78 8.67
C VAL A 30 11.58 -28.53 8.64
N LEU A 31 11.95 -27.50 9.39
CA LEU A 31 11.28 -26.21 9.35
C LEU A 31 12.00 -25.30 8.34
N SER A 32 11.27 -24.88 7.33
CA SER A 32 11.73 -23.91 6.33
C SER A 32 10.92 -22.61 6.46
N ALA A 33 11.56 -21.49 6.23
CA ALA A 33 10.91 -20.18 6.27
C ALA A 33 11.23 -19.40 5.01
N ILE A 34 10.23 -18.77 4.40
CA ILE A 34 10.45 -17.85 3.29
C ILE A 34 10.00 -16.44 3.66
N PHE A 35 10.74 -15.48 3.14
CA PHE A 35 10.33 -14.09 3.10
C PHE A 35 10.36 -13.60 1.65
N VAL A 36 9.28 -13.00 1.16
CA VAL A 36 9.23 -12.41 -0.18
C VAL A 36 9.45 -10.92 -0.07
N GLN A 37 10.58 -10.45 -0.59
CA GLN A 37 10.89 -9.03 -0.70
C GLN A 37 10.18 -8.47 -1.92
N THR A 38 9.14 -7.68 -1.66
CA THR A 38 8.36 -6.98 -2.69
C THR A 38 8.77 -5.52 -2.79
N PRO A 39 8.54 -4.81 -3.92
CA PRO A 39 8.79 -3.37 -4.03
C PRO A 39 8.10 -2.55 -2.95
N LYS A 40 6.91 -2.99 -2.53
CA LYS A 40 6.19 -2.37 -1.41
C LYS A 40 6.97 -2.45 -0.09
N TYR A 41 7.69 -3.54 0.15
CA TYR A 41 8.51 -3.70 1.33
C TYR A 41 9.81 -2.87 1.27
N GLU A 42 10.36 -2.63 0.10
CA GLU A 42 11.54 -1.76 -0.07
C GLU A 42 11.28 -0.36 0.46
N GLY A 43 10.07 0.19 0.20
CA GLY A 43 9.60 1.47 0.76
C GLY A 43 9.08 1.40 2.21
N ALA A 44 9.19 0.26 2.88
CA ALA A 44 8.67 0.10 4.24
C ALA A 44 9.46 0.91 5.27
N SER A 45 8.77 1.29 6.36
CA SER A 45 9.37 2.05 7.47
C SER A 45 10.51 1.29 8.16
N ALA A 46 11.40 2.02 8.81
CA ALA A 46 12.49 1.44 9.61
C ALA A 46 11.96 0.49 10.70
N ALA A 47 10.81 0.81 11.31
CA ALA A 47 10.15 -0.05 12.29
C ALA A 47 9.70 -1.39 11.68
N SER A 48 9.13 -1.40 10.47
CA SER A 48 8.74 -2.62 9.78
C SER A 48 9.97 -3.47 9.42
N LYS A 49 11.05 -2.84 8.98
CA LYS A 49 12.32 -3.52 8.68
C LYS A 49 12.98 -4.11 9.93
N SER A 50 12.88 -3.43 11.10
CA SER A 50 13.34 -3.96 12.38
C SER A 50 12.53 -5.18 12.81
N CYS A 51 11.20 -5.06 12.76
CA CYS A 51 10.28 -6.15 13.10
C CYS A 51 10.52 -7.41 12.25
N LEU A 52 10.75 -7.27 10.94
CA LEU A 52 11.10 -8.40 10.10
C LEU A 52 12.43 -9.05 10.52
N ARG A 53 13.47 -8.26 10.79
CA ARG A 53 14.75 -8.80 11.24
C ARG A 53 14.62 -9.59 12.55
N GLU A 54 13.79 -9.10 13.46
CA GLU A 54 13.47 -9.82 14.71
C GLU A 54 12.74 -11.14 14.42
N ASN A 55 11.76 -11.13 13.52
CA ASN A 55 11.04 -12.34 13.12
C ASN A 55 11.94 -13.36 12.42
N ILE A 56 12.88 -12.92 11.57
CA ILE A 56 13.88 -13.79 10.96
C ILE A 56 14.74 -14.45 12.04
N LYS A 57 15.34 -13.67 12.95
CA LYS A 57 16.14 -14.20 14.07
C LYS A 57 15.34 -15.17 14.93
N TYR A 58 14.07 -14.85 15.18
CA TYR A 58 13.19 -15.73 15.95
C TYR A 58 12.92 -17.06 15.24
N ALA A 59 12.67 -17.03 13.91
CA ALA A 59 12.51 -18.25 13.13
C ALA A 59 13.79 -19.10 13.11
N GLU A 60 14.95 -18.48 12.95
CA GLU A 60 16.27 -19.16 13.01
C GLU A 60 16.51 -19.78 14.39
N SER A 61 16.14 -19.12 15.49
CA SER A 61 16.23 -19.66 16.85
C SER A 61 15.35 -20.90 17.07
N LYS A 62 14.28 -21.04 16.26
CA LYS A 62 13.43 -22.24 16.25
C LYS A 62 13.95 -23.34 15.31
N GLY A 63 15.09 -23.13 14.68
CA GLY A 63 15.71 -24.09 13.76
C GLY A 63 15.21 -23.97 12.31
N ALA A 64 14.56 -22.86 11.94
CA ALA A 64 14.07 -22.65 10.58
C ALA A 64 15.23 -22.26 9.64
N LYS A 65 15.26 -22.87 8.46
CA LYS A 65 16.11 -22.44 7.34
C LYS A 65 15.42 -21.32 6.61
N VAL A 66 15.94 -20.10 6.69
CA VAL A 66 15.32 -18.92 6.08
C VAL A 66 15.83 -18.70 4.67
N THR A 67 14.91 -18.49 3.73
CA THR A 67 15.19 -18.16 2.33
C THR A 67 14.49 -16.83 1.98
N ILE A 68 15.22 -15.91 1.37
CA ILE A 68 14.66 -14.64 0.88
C ILE A 68 14.41 -14.78 -0.62
N LEU A 69 13.19 -14.53 -1.03
CA LEU A 69 12.75 -14.50 -2.42
C LEU A 69 12.46 -13.07 -2.85
N TYR A 70 12.57 -12.77 -4.13
CA TYR A 70 12.27 -11.46 -4.71
C TYR A 70 11.10 -11.60 -5.68
N GLY A 71 10.10 -10.73 -5.58
CA GLY A 71 8.94 -10.78 -6.47
C GLY A 71 7.99 -9.60 -6.29
N GLN A 72 7.08 -9.45 -7.24
CA GLN A 72 6.08 -8.38 -7.18
C GLN A 72 5.03 -8.63 -6.08
N ASP A 73 4.63 -9.89 -5.92
CA ASP A 73 3.63 -10.33 -4.95
C ASP A 73 4.08 -11.59 -4.20
N VAL A 74 3.58 -11.74 -2.97
CA VAL A 74 3.96 -12.85 -2.08
C VAL A 74 3.40 -14.19 -2.57
N LEU A 75 2.14 -14.21 -3.01
CA LEU A 75 1.44 -15.46 -3.33
C LEU A 75 2.02 -16.21 -4.54
N PRO A 76 2.33 -15.57 -5.68
CA PRO A 76 2.97 -16.26 -6.81
C PRO A 76 4.31 -16.87 -6.42
N GLN A 77 5.14 -16.15 -5.69
CA GLN A 77 6.45 -16.63 -5.25
C GLN A 77 6.34 -17.79 -4.25
N LEU A 78 5.34 -17.74 -3.36
CA LEU A 78 5.05 -18.85 -2.46
C LEU A 78 4.66 -20.11 -3.24
N VAL A 79 3.76 -20.00 -4.22
CA VAL A 79 3.29 -21.11 -5.04
C VAL A 79 4.45 -21.72 -5.86
N GLU A 80 5.27 -20.86 -6.47
CA GLU A 80 6.45 -21.28 -7.23
C GLU A 80 7.45 -22.01 -6.34
N TYR A 81 7.77 -21.46 -5.17
CA TYR A 81 8.69 -22.09 -4.22
C TYR A 81 8.18 -23.46 -3.75
N VAL A 82 6.91 -23.57 -3.43
CA VAL A 82 6.26 -24.82 -3.01
C VAL A 82 6.30 -25.86 -4.14
N GLY A 83 6.11 -25.46 -5.39
CA GLY A 83 6.17 -26.36 -6.56
C GLY A 83 7.56 -26.90 -6.84
N VAL A 84 8.62 -26.15 -6.50
CA VAL A 84 10.01 -26.59 -6.70
C VAL A 84 10.56 -27.33 -5.49
N SER A 85 10.10 -26.95 -4.28
CA SER A 85 10.57 -27.54 -3.02
C SER A 85 9.60 -28.62 -2.56
N GLN A 86 10.12 -29.73 -2.04
CA GLN A 86 9.28 -30.79 -1.47
C GLN A 86 8.72 -30.33 -0.12
N VAL A 87 7.61 -29.58 -0.16
CA VAL A 87 6.89 -29.06 1.01
C VAL A 87 5.65 -29.89 1.27
N ASP A 88 5.51 -30.43 2.47
CA ASP A 88 4.36 -31.25 2.85
C ASP A 88 3.23 -30.39 3.44
N CYS A 89 3.57 -29.34 4.16
CA CYS A 89 2.56 -28.39 4.65
C CYS A 89 3.08 -26.96 4.74
N VAL A 90 2.16 -26.00 4.65
CA VAL A 90 2.44 -24.57 4.70
C VAL A 90 1.65 -23.92 5.84
N VAL A 91 2.33 -23.11 6.66
CA VAL A 91 1.70 -22.37 7.76
C VAL A 91 1.72 -20.89 7.44
N LEU A 92 0.54 -20.30 7.30
CA LEU A 92 0.35 -18.93 6.82
C LEU A 92 -0.56 -18.13 7.75
N GLU A 93 -0.48 -16.81 7.65
CA GLU A 93 -1.52 -15.95 8.21
C GLU A 93 -2.86 -16.16 7.46
N LYS A 94 -3.97 -15.90 8.14
CA LYS A 94 -5.33 -16.20 7.64
C LYS A 94 -5.63 -15.63 6.25
N ASN A 95 -5.21 -14.40 5.97
CA ASN A 95 -5.54 -13.76 4.69
C ASN A 95 -4.77 -14.40 3.53
N LEU A 96 -3.48 -14.67 3.74
CA LEU A 96 -2.63 -15.34 2.76
C LEU A 96 -3.06 -16.81 2.60
N ALA A 97 -3.40 -17.50 3.70
CA ALA A 97 -3.89 -18.86 3.68
C ALA A 97 -5.15 -19.01 2.83
N LYS A 98 -6.13 -18.12 2.96
CA LYS A 98 -7.34 -18.13 2.14
C LYS A 98 -7.04 -18.04 0.64
N GLN A 99 -6.08 -17.22 0.25
CA GLN A 99 -5.68 -17.08 -1.16
C GLN A 99 -4.86 -18.30 -1.64
N ALA A 100 -4.02 -18.84 -0.77
CA ALA A 100 -3.17 -20.00 -1.06
C ALA A 100 -3.98 -21.28 -1.25
N LEU A 101 -5.07 -21.50 -0.51
CA LEU A 101 -5.95 -22.68 -0.60
C LEU A 101 -6.50 -22.92 -2.02
N PHE A 102 -6.73 -21.85 -2.80
CA PHE A 102 -7.20 -21.98 -4.18
C PHE A 102 -6.11 -22.39 -5.17
N LYS A 103 -4.83 -22.20 -4.80
CA LYS A 103 -3.69 -22.43 -5.69
C LYS A 103 -2.85 -23.66 -5.28
N LEU A 104 -2.83 -23.99 -4.00
CA LEU A 104 -2.12 -25.15 -3.45
C LEU A 104 -3.12 -26.28 -3.20
N LYS A 105 -3.37 -27.13 -4.22
CA LYS A 105 -4.41 -28.18 -4.16
C LYS A 105 -4.01 -29.43 -3.41
N ASP A 106 -2.70 -29.74 -3.39
CA ASP A 106 -2.20 -31.04 -2.90
C ASP A 106 -1.30 -30.88 -1.65
N ILE A 107 -1.43 -29.76 -0.94
CA ILE A 107 -0.59 -29.44 0.21
C ILE A 107 -1.47 -28.94 1.37
N ASP A 108 -1.19 -29.42 2.56
CA ASP A 108 -1.89 -28.99 3.77
C ASP A 108 -1.57 -27.52 4.09
N VAL A 109 -2.61 -26.69 4.13
CA VAL A 109 -2.46 -25.27 4.47
C VAL A 109 -3.04 -24.99 5.86
N TYR A 110 -2.17 -24.67 6.80
CA TYR A 110 -2.55 -24.26 8.14
C TYR A 110 -2.66 -22.76 8.24
N SER A 111 -3.81 -22.26 8.69
CA SER A 111 -4.02 -20.83 8.88
C SER A 111 -3.89 -20.43 10.34
N VAL A 112 -3.13 -19.36 10.60
CA VAL A 112 -2.98 -18.78 11.94
C VAL A 112 -3.76 -17.47 12.01
N ASN A 113 -4.70 -17.40 12.98
CA ASN A 113 -5.42 -16.16 13.24
C ASN A 113 -4.54 -15.20 14.04
N TYR A 114 -4.46 -13.96 13.58
CA TYR A 114 -3.99 -12.87 14.41
C TYR A 114 -5.14 -12.41 15.33
N PRO A 115 -4.86 -11.92 16.56
CA PRO A 115 -5.89 -11.37 17.43
C PRO A 115 -6.69 -10.32 16.69
N GLN A 116 -8.01 -10.30 16.89
CA GLN A 116 -8.88 -9.31 16.24
C GLN A 116 -8.71 -7.86 16.76
N ASP A 117 -7.75 -7.59 17.63
CA ASP A 117 -7.26 -6.25 17.92
C ASP A 117 -6.59 -5.57 16.71
N TYR A 118 -6.49 -6.28 15.60
CA TYR A 118 -6.48 -5.63 14.31
C TYR A 118 -7.89 -5.06 14.02
N ARG A 119 -8.39 -4.14 14.88
CA ARG A 119 -9.19 -3.05 14.34
C ARG A 119 -8.43 -2.64 13.09
N ARG A 120 -9.07 -2.77 11.94
CA ARG A 120 -8.77 -1.91 10.81
C ARG A 120 -8.75 -0.48 11.38
N MET A 121 -7.70 -0.09 12.04
CA MET A 121 -7.24 1.24 11.78
C MET A 121 -7.05 1.19 10.27
N PHE A 122 -7.96 1.82 9.56
CA PHE A 122 -7.54 2.56 8.40
C PHE A 122 -6.28 3.28 8.91
N HIS A 123 -5.13 2.64 8.76
CA HIS A 123 -3.91 3.35 8.63
C HIS A 123 -4.10 4.08 7.30
N PHE A 124 -4.81 5.19 7.37
CA PHE A 124 -4.47 6.32 6.56
C PHE A 124 -2.98 6.46 6.82
N ASN A 125 -2.19 5.89 5.93
CA ASN A 125 -0.76 6.07 5.96
C ASN A 125 -0.56 7.57 5.80
N PHE A 126 -0.46 8.28 6.93
CA PHE A 126 -0.06 9.70 6.95
C PHE A 126 1.31 9.90 6.28
N ASN A 127 2.08 8.85 6.03
CA ASN A 127 3.25 8.88 5.15
C ASN A 127 2.92 9.09 3.66
N LEU A 128 1.64 8.94 3.25
CA LEU A 128 1.15 9.46 1.98
C LEU A 128 0.98 10.99 2.01
N LEU A 129 0.98 11.60 3.18
CA LEU A 129 1.08 13.03 3.45
C LEU A 129 2.56 13.49 3.50
N SER A 130 3.42 13.01 2.61
CA SER A 130 4.67 13.72 2.37
C SER A 130 4.33 15.05 1.70
N PHE A 131 4.03 16.05 2.52
CA PHE A 131 3.90 17.42 2.05
C PHE A 131 5.28 17.87 1.54
N SER A 132 5.50 17.70 0.26
CA SER A 132 6.63 18.28 -0.43
C SER A 132 6.29 19.73 -0.74
N LEU A 133 7.03 20.67 -0.17
CA LEU A 133 6.91 22.10 -0.50
C LEU A 133 6.99 22.34 -2.01
N LYS A 134 7.79 21.55 -2.73
CA LYS A 134 7.92 21.62 -4.20
C LYS A 134 6.61 21.25 -4.91
N ASP A 135 5.92 20.19 -4.46
CA ASP A 135 4.68 19.74 -5.08
C ASP A 135 3.50 20.65 -4.70
N THR A 136 3.50 21.19 -3.48
CA THR A 136 2.55 22.24 -3.08
C THR A 136 2.70 23.49 -3.95
N LEU A 137 3.93 23.92 -4.21
CA LEU A 137 4.20 25.10 -5.05
C LEU A 137 3.77 24.86 -6.50
N LYS A 138 4.00 23.67 -7.06
CA LYS A 138 3.51 23.27 -8.39
C LYS A 138 1.98 23.31 -8.46
N MET A 139 1.29 22.73 -7.49
CA MET A 139 -0.16 22.73 -7.41
C MET A 139 -0.71 24.18 -7.40
N MET A 140 -0.18 25.04 -6.52
CA MET A 140 -0.58 26.44 -6.43
C MET A 140 -0.30 27.21 -7.73
N GLY A 141 0.85 26.97 -8.37
CA GLY A 141 1.21 27.57 -9.65
C GLY A 141 0.25 27.20 -10.77
N ILE A 142 -0.13 25.92 -10.87
CA ILE A 142 -1.09 25.45 -11.88
C ILE A 142 -2.47 26.06 -11.64
N LEU A 143 -2.98 26.10 -10.41
CA LEU A 143 -4.28 26.70 -10.09
C LEU A 143 -4.29 28.21 -10.37
N PHE A 144 -3.20 28.91 -10.05
CA PHE A 144 -3.05 30.34 -10.36
C PHE A 144 -3.08 30.57 -11.88
N LEU A 145 -2.36 29.77 -12.65
CA LEU A 145 -2.36 29.85 -14.11
C LEU A 145 -3.76 29.58 -14.70
N CYS A 146 -4.48 28.57 -14.20
CA CYS A 146 -5.87 28.29 -14.59
C CYS A 146 -6.79 29.49 -14.31
N THR A 147 -6.62 30.14 -13.17
CA THR A 147 -7.42 31.33 -12.81
C THR A 147 -7.13 32.51 -13.76
N LEU A 148 -5.85 32.77 -14.10
CA LEU A 148 -5.47 33.82 -15.05
C LEU A 148 -6.06 33.56 -16.45
N ILE A 149 -5.92 32.33 -16.95
CA ILE A 149 -6.46 31.93 -18.25
C ILE A 149 -7.99 32.06 -18.24
N GLY A 150 -8.65 31.57 -17.20
CA GLY A 150 -10.11 31.66 -17.03
C GLY A 150 -10.61 33.10 -17.04
N LYS A 151 -9.93 34.02 -16.33
CA LYS A 151 -10.27 35.46 -16.35
C LYS A 151 -10.04 36.09 -17.74
N GLY A 152 -8.97 35.68 -18.45
CA GLY A 152 -8.72 36.13 -19.82
C GLY A 152 -9.88 35.73 -20.76
N PHE A 153 -10.37 34.50 -20.67
CA PHE A 153 -11.52 34.07 -21.49
C PHE A 153 -12.82 34.79 -21.15
N MET A 154 -13.07 35.13 -19.88
CA MET A 154 -14.25 35.95 -19.50
C MET A 154 -14.19 37.34 -20.10
N HIS A 155 -13.00 37.94 -20.25
CA HIS A 155 -12.84 39.26 -20.89
C HIS A 155 -13.27 39.24 -22.37
N PHE A 156 -13.13 38.09 -23.03
CA PHE A 156 -13.57 37.89 -24.43
C PHE A 156 -15.01 37.39 -24.58
N GLN A 157 -15.86 37.51 -23.54
CA GLN A 157 -17.30 37.12 -23.54
C GLN A 157 -17.56 35.64 -23.92
N PHE A 158 -16.61 34.73 -23.66
CA PHE A 158 -16.85 33.30 -23.82
C PHE A 158 -17.79 32.75 -22.74
N LEU A 159 -18.49 31.66 -23.04
CA LEU A 159 -19.44 31.00 -22.14
C LEU A 159 -18.84 30.71 -20.74
N ILE A 160 -19.66 30.83 -19.70
CA ILE A 160 -19.32 30.58 -18.28
C ILE A 160 -18.77 29.14 -18.06
N THR A 161 -19.06 28.21 -18.95
CA THR A 161 -18.56 26.82 -18.92
C THR A 161 -17.07 26.68 -19.22
N THR A 162 -16.47 27.64 -19.93
CA THR A 162 -15.03 27.58 -20.32
C THR A 162 -14.09 27.55 -19.12
N PRO A 163 -14.22 28.39 -18.07
CA PRO A 163 -13.39 28.31 -16.89
C PRO A 163 -13.45 26.96 -16.17
N ILE A 164 -14.62 26.29 -16.13
CA ILE A 164 -14.79 24.97 -15.51
C ILE A 164 -13.91 23.94 -16.20
N MET A 165 -13.91 23.91 -17.54
CA MET A 165 -13.07 23.00 -18.31
C MET A 165 -11.57 23.23 -18.07
N ILE A 166 -11.16 24.51 -17.92
CA ILE A 166 -9.76 24.87 -17.62
C ILE A 166 -9.33 24.34 -16.25
N TYR A 167 -10.18 24.44 -15.22
CA TYR A 167 -9.89 23.89 -13.90
C TYR A 167 -9.83 22.36 -13.91
N ILE A 168 -10.72 21.68 -14.62
CA ILE A 168 -10.67 20.21 -14.76
C ILE A 168 -9.35 19.79 -15.40
N LEU A 169 -8.94 20.46 -16.48
CA LEU A 169 -7.66 20.19 -17.12
C LEU A 169 -6.49 20.46 -16.16
N GLY A 170 -6.55 21.55 -15.40
CA GLY A 170 -5.54 21.87 -14.38
C GLY A 170 -5.40 20.79 -13.30
N ILE A 171 -6.51 20.20 -12.83
CA ILE A 171 -6.48 19.10 -11.85
C ILE A 171 -5.80 17.86 -12.45
N VAL A 172 -6.05 17.55 -13.73
CA VAL A 172 -5.37 16.46 -14.42
C VAL A 172 -3.86 16.69 -14.49
N PHE A 173 -3.42 17.92 -14.82
CA PHE A 173 -1.99 18.27 -14.81
C PHE A 173 -1.37 18.16 -13.41
N VAL A 174 -2.06 18.60 -12.37
CA VAL A 174 -1.60 18.41 -10.97
C VAL A 174 -1.44 16.91 -10.68
N SER A 175 -2.38 16.08 -11.08
CA SER A 175 -2.32 14.63 -10.85
C SER A 175 -1.12 13.95 -11.53
N ILE A 176 -0.71 14.45 -12.70
CA ILE A 176 0.42 13.90 -13.45
C ILE A 176 1.77 14.40 -12.89
N TRP A 177 1.84 15.67 -12.46
CA TRP A 177 3.10 16.32 -12.08
C TRP A 177 3.42 16.28 -10.58
N THR A 178 2.48 15.83 -9.73
CA THR A 178 2.69 15.72 -8.29
C THR A 178 2.74 14.26 -7.84
N SER A 179 3.58 13.98 -6.87
CA SER A 179 3.76 12.63 -6.34
C SER A 179 2.71 12.34 -5.26
N GLY A 180 1.52 11.86 -5.65
CA GLY A 180 0.51 11.37 -4.71
C GLY A 180 -0.90 11.89 -4.94
N TYR A 181 -1.88 11.06 -4.61
CA TYR A 181 -3.31 11.35 -4.80
C TYR A 181 -3.85 12.51 -3.95
N ILE A 182 -3.14 12.90 -2.89
CA ILE A 182 -3.57 13.96 -1.97
C ILE A 182 -3.54 15.31 -2.65
N TYR A 183 -2.53 15.58 -3.48
CA TYR A 183 -2.42 16.84 -4.19
C TYR A 183 -3.54 17.04 -5.21
N SER A 184 -3.96 15.98 -5.92
CA SER A 184 -5.09 16.06 -6.83
C SER A 184 -6.42 16.26 -6.08
N LEU A 185 -6.60 15.62 -4.90
CA LEU A 185 -7.76 15.83 -4.05
C LEU A 185 -7.81 17.27 -3.51
N LEU A 186 -6.68 17.78 -3.01
CA LEU A 186 -6.59 19.19 -2.56
C LEU A 186 -6.79 20.16 -3.72
N ALA A 187 -6.19 19.89 -4.89
CA ALA A 187 -6.37 20.72 -6.08
C ALA A 187 -7.84 20.78 -6.52
N SER A 188 -8.59 19.67 -6.45
CA SER A 188 -10.00 19.64 -6.79
C SER A 188 -10.82 20.51 -5.81
N LEU A 189 -10.54 20.43 -4.50
CA LEU A 189 -11.21 21.25 -3.49
C LEU A 189 -10.89 22.74 -3.69
N PHE A 190 -9.61 23.09 -3.86
CA PHE A 190 -9.19 24.47 -4.09
C PHE A 190 -9.71 25.01 -5.42
N SER A 191 -9.82 24.20 -6.47
CA SER A 191 -10.37 24.65 -7.75
C SER A 191 -11.82 25.07 -7.64
N VAL A 192 -12.64 24.31 -6.87
CA VAL A 192 -14.04 24.67 -6.60
C VAL A 192 -14.13 25.97 -5.82
N LEU A 193 -13.29 26.15 -4.78
CA LEU A 193 -13.27 27.40 -4.01
C LEU A 193 -12.82 28.59 -4.88
N CYS A 194 -11.77 28.44 -5.69
CA CYS A 194 -11.33 29.47 -6.61
C CYS A 194 -12.39 29.81 -7.66
N PHE A 195 -13.03 28.79 -8.24
CA PHE A 195 -14.10 29.00 -9.21
C PHE A 195 -15.26 29.76 -8.57
N ASN A 196 -15.74 29.35 -7.39
CA ASN A 196 -16.81 30.02 -6.68
C ASN A 196 -16.45 31.48 -6.34
N PHE A 197 -15.25 31.73 -5.85
CA PHE A 197 -14.80 33.05 -5.45
C PHE A 197 -14.59 34.02 -6.63
N PHE A 198 -14.07 33.54 -7.77
CA PHE A 198 -13.69 34.41 -8.88
C PHE A 198 -14.73 34.49 -10.01
N PHE A 199 -15.58 33.48 -10.16
CA PHE A 199 -16.46 33.33 -11.33
C PHE A 199 -17.93 33.22 -11.01
N THR A 200 -18.34 33.09 -9.72
CA THR A 200 -19.74 32.98 -9.32
C THR A 200 -20.22 34.33 -8.71
N TYR A 201 -21.39 34.78 -9.12
CA TYR A 201 -22.01 35.97 -8.53
C TYR A 201 -22.67 35.62 -7.18
N PRO A 202 -22.53 36.44 -6.09
CA PRO A 202 -21.75 37.67 -6.01
C PRO A 202 -20.23 37.42 -5.94
N TYR A 203 -19.47 38.08 -6.82
CA TYR A 203 -18.01 37.92 -6.89
C TYR A 203 -17.36 38.24 -5.54
N PHE A 204 -16.29 37.51 -5.21
CA PHE A 204 -15.54 37.64 -3.95
C PHE A 204 -16.31 37.24 -2.69
N SER A 205 -17.35 36.41 -2.80
CA SER A 205 -18.06 35.78 -1.70
C SER A 205 -17.80 34.26 -1.67
N LEU A 206 -17.49 33.73 -0.48
CA LEU A 206 -17.30 32.28 -0.27
C LEU A 206 -18.61 31.56 0.09
N LEU A 207 -19.65 32.30 0.42
CA LEU A 207 -20.99 31.85 0.83
C LEU A 207 -22.03 32.61 0.05
N SER A 208 -22.71 31.97 -0.85
CA SER A 208 -23.98 32.42 -1.45
C SER A 208 -25.06 31.40 -1.15
#